data_aa4e7026cf5c55e1fc05c1d5bd10625d
#
_entry.id   aa4e7026cf5c55e1fc05c1d5bd10625d
#
_cell.length_a   1.000
_cell.length_b   1.000
_cell.length_c   1.000
_cell.angle_alpha   90.00
_cell.angle_beta   90.00
_cell.angle_gamma   90.00
#
_symmetry.space_group_name_H-M   'P 1'
#
loop_
_entity.id
_entity.type
_entity.pdbx_description
1 polymer ?
#
loop_
_entity_poly.entity_id
_entity_poly.type
_entity_poly.pdbx_seq_one_letter_code
_entity_poly.pdbx_strand_id
1 'polypeptide(L)'
;MKKALAWTLTLLVTTCLWAQNTSPEPIFPIVQGFGGIFDAPHATEKPDPTLEYKVVIDVATGDQNKSEPFMSLINLARLINLHAMGGVPKENIHVVAVMHKDAMWAVLSQEAYRKKFGVDNPHIPLFQELKRHGVKLFVCSQSLYKREVPFEQVMPEVEVATSMLTTMTTYQLKGYAALKF
;
A
#
# COMPACT_ATOMS: atom_id res chain seq x y z
N MET A 1 82.05 -26.52 4.93
CA MET A 1 80.71 -26.99 5.37
C MET A 1 79.87 -25.73 5.48
N LYS A 2 79.00 -25.45 4.47
CA LYS A 2 78.11 -24.25 4.43
C LYS A 2 76.70 -24.73 4.79
N LYS A 3 76.15 -24.23 5.90
CA LYS A 3 74.78 -24.51 6.31
C LYS A 3 73.84 -23.49 5.62
N ALA A 4 72.97 -23.99 4.77
CA ALA A 4 71.91 -23.17 4.18
C ALA A 4 70.70 -23.09 5.12
N LEU A 5 70.32 -21.86 5.48
CA LEU A 5 69.19 -21.56 6.33
C LEU A 5 67.96 -21.32 5.39
N ALA A 6 67.01 -22.23 5.40
CA ALA A 6 65.74 -22.09 4.63
C ALA A 6 64.75 -21.23 5.46
N TRP A 7 64.35 -20.12 4.89
CA TRP A 7 63.28 -19.26 5.44
C TRP A 7 61.96 -19.69 4.81
N THR A 8 61.08 -20.27 5.61
CA THR A 8 59.68 -20.56 5.21
C THR A 8 58.82 -19.30 5.44
N LEU A 9 58.37 -18.70 4.35
CA LEU A 9 57.49 -17.53 4.37
C LEU A 9 56.05 -18.05 4.51
N THR A 10 55.43 -17.92 5.70
CA THR A 10 54.04 -18.29 5.94
C THR A 10 53.14 -17.14 5.48
N LEU A 11 52.42 -17.30 4.38
CA LEU A 11 51.42 -16.34 3.87
C LEU A 11 50.15 -16.47 4.69
N LEU A 12 49.90 -15.47 5.57
CA LEU A 12 48.60 -15.33 6.26
C LEU A 12 47.61 -14.74 5.27
N VAL A 13 46.72 -15.57 4.75
CA VAL A 13 45.54 -15.11 3.97
C VAL A 13 44.46 -14.68 4.94
N THR A 14 44.37 -13.39 5.18
CA THR A 14 43.23 -12.78 5.90
C THR A 14 42.01 -12.75 4.98
N THR A 15 41.11 -13.70 5.13
CA THR A 15 39.76 -13.66 4.49
C THR A 15 38.94 -12.59 5.20
N CYS A 16 38.82 -11.40 4.61
CA CYS A 16 37.81 -10.44 5.00
C CYS A 16 36.43 -11.01 4.66
N LEU A 17 35.72 -11.52 5.65
CA LEU A 17 34.28 -11.78 5.56
C LEU A 17 33.59 -10.40 5.46
N TRP A 18 33.22 -10.03 4.25
CA TRP A 18 32.29 -8.94 4.02
C TRP A 18 30.94 -9.42 4.51
N ALA A 19 30.51 -8.97 5.69
CA ALA A 19 29.12 -9.11 6.12
C ALA A 19 28.28 -8.31 5.10
N GLN A 20 27.62 -9.00 4.17
CA GLN A 20 26.61 -8.40 3.31
C GLN A 20 25.47 -7.96 4.22
N ASN A 21 25.40 -6.67 4.48
CA ASN A 21 24.28 -6.05 5.16
C ASN A 21 23.11 -6.01 4.16
N THR A 22 22.49 -7.17 3.92
CA THR A 22 21.30 -7.27 3.08
C THR A 22 20.14 -6.67 3.88
N SER A 23 19.70 -5.48 3.47
CA SER A 23 18.44 -4.95 3.98
C SER A 23 17.34 -6.00 3.78
N PRO A 24 16.46 -6.20 4.78
CA PRO A 24 15.40 -7.19 4.63
C PRO A 24 14.53 -6.88 3.41
N GLU A 25 14.17 -7.90 2.64
CA GLU A 25 13.24 -7.74 1.51
C GLU A 25 11.80 -7.60 2.03
N PRO A 26 10.98 -6.74 1.39
CA PRO A 26 9.59 -6.59 1.77
C PRO A 26 8.78 -7.85 1.40
N ILE A 27 7.85 -8.23 2.27
CA ILE A 27 6.91 -9.33 2.05
C ILE A 27 5.50 -8.81 1.77
N PHE A 28 4.68 -9.62 1.07
CA PHE A 28 3.33 -9.29 0.63
C PHE A 28 2.35 -10.42 0.99
N PRO A 29 1.90 -10.54 2.24
CA PRO A 29 1.10 -11.69 2.67
C PRO A 29 -0.22 -11.88 1.92
N ILE A 30 -0.92 -10.80 1.59
CA ILE A 30 -2.22 -10.83 0.90
C ILE A 30 -2.18 -10.01 -0.39
N VAL A 31 -1.95 -8.69 -0.29
CA VAL A 31 -1.97 -7.79 -1.45
C VAL A 31 -0.63 -7.84 -2.14
N GLN A 32 -0.56 -8.53 -3.29
CA GLN A 32 0.68 -8.79 -3.99
C GLN A 32 1.20 -7.56 -4.74
N GLY A 33 2.50 -7.31 -4.67
CA GLY A 33 3.17 -6.23 -5.39
C GLY A 33 2.95 -4.81 -4.82
N PHE A 34 2.07 -4.64 -3.83
CA PHE A 34 1.77 -3.35 -3.23
C PHE A 34 1.78 -3.40 -1.70
N GLY A 35 2.19 -2.29 -1.08
CA GLY A 35 2.16 -2.18 0.37
C GLY A 35 3.06 -3.20 1.07
N GLY A 36 4.25 -3.44 0.51
CA GLY A 36 5.26 -4.32 1.11
C GLY A 36 5.55 -3.94 2.55
N ILE A 37 5.74 -4.95 3.39
CA ILE A 37 5.98 -4.85 4.83
C ILE A 37 7.21 -5.67 5.22
N PHE A 38 7.72 -5.42 6.41
CA PHE A 38 8.84 -6.18 6.96
C PHE A 38 8.38 -6.96 8.18
N ASP A 39 8.95 -8.14 8.37
CA ASP A 39 8.69 -8.94 9.58
C ASP A 39 9.15 -8.16 10.83
N ALA A 40 8.35 -8.23 11.89
CA ALA A 40 8.59 -7.52 13.13
C ALA A 40 8.61 -8.49 14.34
N PRO A 41 9.57 -9.44 14.41
CA PRO A 41 9.58 -10.48 15.43
C PRO A 41 9.71 -9.92 16.86
N HIS A 42 10.30 -8.73 17.01
CA HIS A 42 10.50 -8.06 18.29
C HIS A 42 9.34 -7.14 18.71
N ALA A 43 8.30 -7.01 17.87
CA ALA A 43 7.14 -6.19 18.22
C ALA A 43 6.40 -6.81 19.42
N THR A 44 6.18 -5.99 20.45
CA THR A 44 5.43 -6.36 21.65
C THR A 44 3.92 -6.14 21.48
N GLU A 45 3.53 -5.21 20.61
CA GLU A 45 2.15 -4.97 20.20
C GLU A 45 1.93 -5.59 18.82
N LYS A 46 0.96 -6.49 18.70
CA LYS A 46 0.62 -7.21 17.47
C LYS A 46 -0.89 -7.15 17.23
N PRO A 47 -1.33 -7.27 15.98
CA PRO A 47 -2.76 -7.46 15.71
C PRO A 47 -3.30 -8.68 16.45
N ASP A 48 -4.49 -8.57 17.05
CA ASP A 48 -5.19 -9.70 17.66
C ASP A 48 -5.92 -10.50 16.57
N PRO A 49 -5.54 -11.76 16.29
CA PRO A 49 -6.13 -12.55 15.22
C PRO A 49 -7.58 -12.97 15.48
N THR A 50 -8.10 -12.77 16.71
CA THR A 50 -9.48 -13.10 17.08
C THR A 50 -10.47 -11.98 16.77
N LEU A 51 -9.98 -10.77 16.45
CA LEU A 51 -10.83 -9.61 16.16
C LEU A 51 -11.22 -9.54 14.68
N GLU A 52 -12.39 -8.96 14.44
CA GLU A 52 -12.86 -8.53 13.12
C GLU A 52 -12.46 -7.05 12.91
N TYR A 53 -11.55 -6.81 11.97
CA TYR A 53 -11.02 -5.48 11.67
C TYR A 53 -11.88 -4.80 10.61
N LYS A 54 -12.76 -3.92 11.02
CA LYS A 54 -13.59 -3.06 10.16
C LYS A 54 -12.99 -1.66 10.12
N VAL A 55 -12.45 -1.26 8.97
CA VAL A 55 -11.74 0.01 8.83
C VAL A 55 -12.30 0.82 7.67
N VAL A 56 -12.69 2.07 7.92
CA VAL A 56 -13.05 3.05 6.89
C VAL A 56 -11.97 4.13 6.82
N ILE A 57 -11.52 4.43 5.61
CA ILE A 57 -10.33 5.25 5.39
C ILE A 57 -10.68 6.47 4.53
N ASP A 58 -10.44 7.64 5.10
CA ASP A 58 -10.43 8.94 4.41
C ASP A 58 -9.10 9.07 3.64
N VAL A 59 -9.14 8.96 2.30
CA VAL A 59 -7.96 9.10 1.44
C VAL A 59 -8.01 10.44 0.74
N ALA A 60 -7.21 11.39 1.24
CA ALA A 60 -7.23 12.78 0.78
C ALA A 60 -5.99 13.17 -0.05
N THR A 61 -4.85 12.52 0.20
CA THR A 61 -3.54 12.96 -0.29
C THR A 61 -3.18 12.28 -1.59
N GLY A 62 -2.78 13.07 -2.58
CA GLY A 62 -2.17 12.62 -3.83
C GLY A 62 -0.69 13.04 -3.87
N ASP A 63 0.15 12.26 -4.57
CA ASP A 63 1.58 12.55 -4.70
C ASP A 63 1.89 13.42 -5.93
N GLN A 64 3.04 14.08 -5.91
CA GLN A 64 3.54 14.90 -7.02
C GLN A 64 3.88 14.04 -8.25
N ASN A 65 4.52 12.88 -8.03
CA ASN A 65 4.84 11.94 -9.10
C ASN A 65 3.56 11.24 -9.58
N LYS A 66 3.17 11.52 -10.84
CA LYS A 66 1.97 10.96 -11.45
C LYS A 66 2.21 9.63 -12.19
N SER A 67 3.47 9.20 -12.26
CA SER A 67 3.85 7.91 -12.88
C SER A 67 3.93 6.75 -11.89
N GLU A 68 3.68 7.01 -10.60
CA GLU A 68 3.69 6.00 -9.54
C GLU A 68 2.39 6.04 -8.72
N PRO A 69 1.96 4.92 -8.13
CA PRO A 69 0.81 4.90 -7.24
C PRO A 69 1.04 5.78 -6.01
N PHE A 70 0.02 6.56 -5.62
CA PHE A 70 0.09 7.42 -4.45
C PHE A 70 0.35 6.61 -3.17
N MET A 71 1.24 7.12 -2.32
CA MET A 71 1.60 6.46 -1.06
C MET A 71 0.37 6.27 -0.15
N SER A 72 -0.57 7.22 -0.15
CA SER A 72 -1.83 7.13 0.58
C SER A 72 -2.66 5.91 0.16
N LEU A 73 -2.64 5.54 -1.12
CA LEU A 73 -3.33 4.35 -1.66
C LEU A 73 -2.53 3.07 -1.41
N ILE A 74 -1.19 3.11 -1.52
CA ILE A 74 -0.32 1.99 -1.17
C ILE A 74 -0.51 1.59 0.30
N ASN A 75 -0.80 2.55 1.19
CA ASN A 75 -1.07 2.29 2.60
C ASN A 75 -2.35 1.47 2.84
N LEU A 76 -3.32 1.44 1.91
CA LEU A 76 -4.46 0.51 1.98
C LEU A 76 -3.99 -0.94 1.90
N ALA A 77 -3.13 -1.24 0.95
CA ALA A 77 -2.53 -2.56 0.79
C ALA A 77 -1.63 -2.92 1.98
N ARG A 78 -0.83 -1.96 2.46
CA ARG A 78 0.05 -2.14 3.62
C ARG A 78 -0.72 -2.46 4.89
N LEU A 79 -1.84 -1.78 5.14
CA LEU A 79 -2.73 -2.07 6.27
C LEU A 79 -3.18 -3.55 6.26
N ILE A 80 -3.65 -4.04 5.12
CA ILE A 80 -4.13 -5.41 4.95
C ILE A 80 -2.98 -6.40 5.19
N ASN A 81 -1.82 -6.14 4.59
CA ASN A 81 -0.65 -7.00 4.73
C ASN A 81 -0.13 -7.06 6.18
N LEU A 82 -0.13 -5.94 6.91
CA LEU A 82 0.27 -5.89 8.32
C LEU A 82 -0.65 -6.70 9.23
N HIS A 83 -1.98 -6.61 9.04
CA HIS A 83 -2.92 -7.42 9.81
C HIS A 83 -2.76 -8.90 9.51
N ALA A 84 -2.61 -9.27 8.24
CA ALA A 84 -2.38 -10.65 7.83
C ALA A 84 -1.06 -11.23 8.37
N MET A 85 0.02 -10.43 8.38
CA MET A 85 1.28 -10.81 9.02
C MET A 85 1.10 -11.09 10.52
N GLY A 86 0.24 -10.33 11.20
CA GLY A 86 -0.13 -10.56 12.60
C GLY A 86 -1.02 -11.78 12.84
N GLY A 87 -1.36 -12.53 11.80
CA GLY A 87 -2.18 -13.75 11.90
C GLY A 87 -3.69 -13.51 11.76
N VAL A 88 -4.14 -12.28 11.45
CA VAL A 88 -5.57 -12.01 11.22
C VAL A 88 -6.02 -12.71 9.93
N PRO A 89 -7.06 -13.56 9.97
CA PRO A 89 -7.62 -14.18 8.79
C PRO A 89 -8.11 -13.12 7.79
N LYS A 90 -7.91 -13.36 6.48
CA LYS A 90 -8.32 -12.42 5.42
C LYS A 90 -9.79 -12.04 5.51
N GLU A 91 -10.65 -12.99 5.81
CA GLU A 91 -12.10 -12.82 5.97
C GLU A 91 -12.49 -11.89 7.13
N ASN A 92 -11.59 -11.67 8.09
CA ASN A 92 -11.77 -10.76 9.22
C ASN A 92 -11.20 -9.35 8.96
N ILE A 93 -10.73 -9.04 7.74
CA ILE A 93 -10.17 -7.73 7.39
C ILE A 93 -11.11 -7.05 6.37
N HIS A 94 -11.89 -6.08 6.84
CA HIS A 94 -12.86 -5.33 6.05
C HIS A 94 -12.42 -3.89 5.87
N VAL A 95 -11.98 -3.55 4.67
CA VAL A 95 -11.48 -2.21 4.36
C VAL A 95 -12.43 -1.49 3.40
N VAL A 96 -12.72 -0.25 3.74
CA VAL A 96 -13.47 0.70 2.91
C VAL A 96 -12.62 1.95 2.74
N ALA A 97 -12.43 2.40 1.52
CA ALA A 97 -11.69 3.63 1.24
C ALA A 97 -12.53 4.62 0.44
N VAL A 98 -12.49 5.88 0.79
CA VAL A 98 -13.13 6.96 0.04
C VAL A 98 -12.12 8.01 -0.37
N MET A 99 -11.86 8.09 -1.69
CA MET A 99 -10.94 9.05 -2.28
C MET A 99 -11.62 10.39 -2.49
N HIS A 100 -10.95 11.46 -2.05
CA HIS A 100 -11.39 12.84 -2.30
C HIS A 100 -10.19 13.78 -2.40
N LYS A 101 -10.41 15.10 -2.52
CA LYS A 101 -9.35 16.08 -2.74
C LYS A 101 -8.38 15.62 -3.83
N ASP A 102 -7.08 15.53 -3.54
CA ASP A 102 -6.07 15.20 -4.55
C ASP A 102 -5.97 13.70 -4.82
N ALA A 103 -6.36 12.85 -3.87
CA ALA A 103 -6.41 11.40 -4.08
C ALA A 103 -7.48 11.00 -5.13
N MET A 104 -8.50 11.84 -5.37
CA MET A 104 -9.52 11.55 -6.39
C MET A 104 -8.94 11.41 -7.82
N TRP A 105 -7.79 12.02 -8.09
CA TRP A 105 -7.19 11.90 -9.42
C TRP A 105 -6.76 10.47 -9.76
N ALA A 106 -6.48 9.67 -8.75
CA ALA A 106 -6.11 8.26 -8.93
C ALA A 106 -7.23 7.41 -9.56
N VAL A 107 -8.50 7.81 -9.36
CA VAL A 107 -9.66 7.01 -9.79
C VAL A 107 -10.03 7.20 -11.27
N LEU A 108 -9.33 8.05 -12.00
CA LEU A 108 -9.60 8.27 -13.42
C LEU A 108 -9.34 7.01 -14.24
N SER A 109 -10.18 6.81 -15.26
CA SER A 109 -9.90 5.79 -16.29
C SER A 109 -8.53 6.01 -16.93
N GLN A 110 -7.98 4.98 -17.56
CA GLN A 110 -6.69 5.06 -18.27
C GLN A 110 -6.65 6.24 -19.25
N GLU A 111 -7.71 6.40 -20.04
CA GLU A 111 -7.79 7.46 -21.04
C GLU A 111 -7.84 8.85 -20.40
N ALA A 112 -8.70 9.05 -19.40
CA ALA A 112 -8.87 10.32 -18.71
C ALA A 112 -7.59 10.73 -17.96
N TYR A 113 -6.91 9.76 -17.33
CA TYR A 113 -5.64 10.00 -16.63
C TYR A 113 -4.53 10.42 -17.60
N ARG A 114 -4.38 9.68 -18.71
CA ARG A 114 -3.40 10.00 -19.75
C ARG A 114 -3.66 11.37 -20.38
N LYS A 115 -4.92 11.71 -20.66
CA LYS A 115 -5.31 13.03 -21.17
C LYS A 115 -4.94 14.15 -20.19
N LYS A 116 -5.07 13.92 -18.90
CA LYS A 116 -4.81 14.92 -17.86
C LYS A 116 -3.33 15.07 -17.52
N PHE A 117 -2.60 13.96 -17.39
CA PHE A 117 -1.25 13.94 -16.82
C PHE A 117 -0.16 13.56 -17.84
N GLY A 118 -0.52 13.11 -19.06
CA GLY A 118 0.43 12.71 -20.09
C GLY A 118 1.09 11.35 -19.88
N VAL A 119 0.68 10.59 -18.84
CA VAL A 119 1.21 9.28 -18.48
C VAL A 119 0.07 8.31 -18.22
N ASP A 120 0.36 7.01 -18.25
CA ASP A 120 -0.60 5.96 -17.90
C ASP A 120 -0.99 6.04 -16.44
N ASN A 121 -2.23 5.62 -16.12
CA ASN A 121 -2.68 5.60 -14.73
C ASN A 121 -2.01 4.45 -13.95
N PRO A 122 -1.04 4.74 -13.07
CA PRO A 122 -0.31 3.71 -12.33
C PRO A 122 -1.13 3.08 -11.21
N HIS A 123 -2.32 3.62 -10.90
CA HIS A 123 -3.15 3.16 -9.80
C HIS A 123 -4.06 1.98 -10.20
N ILE A 124 -4.33 1.76 -11.49
CA ILE A 124 -5.23 0.71 -11.97
C ILE A 124 -4.85 -0.67 -11.42
N PRO A 125 -3.60 -1.14 -11.52
CA PRO A 125 -3.23 -2.45 -11.00
C PRO A 125 -3.43 -2.56 -9.48
N LEU A 126 -3.16 -1.49 -8.73
CA LEU A 126 -3.39 -1.45 -7.28
C LEU A 126 -4.88 -1.56 -6.95
N PHE A 127 -5.75 -0.81 -7.62
CA PHE A 127 -7.20 -0.88 -7.39
C PHE A 127 -7.78 -2.24 -7.75
N GLN A 128 -7.31 -2.85 -8.83
CA GLN A 128 -7.71 -4.21 -9.23
C GLN A 128 -7.31 -5.23 -8.15
N GLU A 129 -6.10 -5.12 -7.62
CA GLU A 129 -5.64 -6.00 -6.56
C GLU A 129 -6.43 -5.80 -5.26
N LEU A 130 -6.65 -4.56 -4.83
CA LEU A 130 -7.46 -4.23 -3.66
C LEU A 130 -8.91 -4.77 -3.80
N LYS A 131 -9.53 -4.58 -4.98
CA LYS A 131 -10.88 -5.09 -5.26
C LYS A 131 -10.94 -6.61 -5.19
N ARG A 132 -9.94 -7.32 -5.72
CA ARG A 132 -9.82 -8.80 -5.64
C ARG A 132 -9.81 -9.29 -4.19
N HIS A 133 -9.31 -8.47 -3.27
CA HIS A 133 -9.29 -8.75 -1.84
C HIS A 133 -10.48 -8.18 -1.06
N GLY A 134 -11.55 -7.75 -1.75
CA GLY A 134 -12.80 -7.35 -1.13
C GLY A 134 -12.82 -5.92 -0.58
N VAL A 135 -11.83 -5.10 -0.89
CA VAL A 135 -11.82 -3.69 -0.51
C VAL A 135 -12.93 -2.95 -1.24
N LYS A 136 -13.74 -2.19 -0.52
CA LYS A 136 -14.74 -1.28 -1.10
C LYS A 136 -14.09 0.05 -1.39
N LEU A 137 -14.11 0.44 -2.66
CA LEU A 137 -13.43 1.63 -3.17
C LEU A 137 -14.46 2.65 -3.63
N PHE A 138 -14.47 3.83 -3.02
CA PHE A 138 -15.39 4.92 -3.34
C PHE A 138 -14.63 6.18 -3.73
N VAL A 139 -15.22 6.98 -4.61
CA VAL A 139 -14.83 8.36 -4.85
C VAL A 139 -15.94 9.32 -4.44
N CYS A 140 -15.56 10.43 -3.83
CA CYS A 140 -16.49 11.48 -3.40
C CYS A 140 -17.05 12.24 -4.62
N SER A 141 -18.37 12.19 -4.86
CA SER A 141 -19.02 12.91 -5.96
C SER A 141 -18.79 14.43 -5.88
N GLN A 142 -18.76 14.99 -4.66
CA GLN A 142 -18.52 16.43 -4.46
C GLN A 142 -17.11 16.84 -4.91
N SER A 143 -16.14 15.92 -4.85
CA SER A 143 -14.79 16.15 -5.39
C SER A 143 -14.76 16.08 -6.90
N LEU A 144 -15.53 15.18 -7.52
CA LEU A 144 -15.69 15.09 -8.97
C LEU A 144 -16.34 16.36 -9.51
N TYR A 145 -17.50 16.78 -8.95
CA TYR A 145 -18.19 18.02 -9.33
C TYR A 145 -17.29 19.25 -9.23
N LYS A 146 -16.61 19.42 -8.09
CA LYS A 146 -15.74 20.59 -7.87
C LYS A 146 -14.59 20.68 -8.87
N ARG A 147 -14.19 19.55 -9.44
CA ARG A 147 -13.09 19.46 -10.42
C ARG A 147 -13.56 19.21 -11.85
N GLU A 148 -14.88 19.29 -12.06
CA GLU A 148 -15.51 19.13 -13.38
C GLU A 148 -15.12 17.81 -14.07
N VAL A 149 -15.04 16.73 -13.26
CA VAL A 149 -14.74 15.37 -13.75
C VAL A 149 -16.06 14.63 -13.97
N PRO A 150 -16.40 14.26 -15.22
CA PRO A 150 -17.56 13.43 -15.53
C PRO A 150 -17.46 12.04 -14.88
N PHE A 151 -18.58 11.47 -14.43
CA PHE A 151 -18.60 10.17 -13.78
C PHE A 151 -18.12 9.03 -14.70
N GLU A 152 -18.33 9.16 -16.00
CA GLU A 152 -17.91 8.20 -17.02
C GLU A 152 -16.37 8.11 -17.14
N GLN A 153 -15.65 9.08 -16.58
CA GLN A 153 -14.20 9.07 -16.52
C GLN A 153 -13.64 8.34 -15.30
N VAL A 154 -14.51 7.87 -14.39
CA VAL A 154 -14.09 7.05 -13.24
C VAL A 154 -13.91 5.60 -13.70
N MET A 155 -12.82 4.96 -13.25
CA MET A 155 -12.55 3.55 -13.57
C MET A 155 -13.61 2.62 -12.94
N PRO A 156 -13.86 1.45 -13.53
CA PRO A 156 -14.95 0.55 -13.09
C PRO A 156 -14.71 -0.10 -11.73
N GLU A 157 -13.49 -0.12 -11.24
CA GLU A 157 -13.15 -0.66 -9.92
C GLU A 157 -13.67 0.20 -8.76
N VAL A 158 -14.00 1.48 -9.04
CA VAL A 158 -14.36 2.49 -8.02
C VAL A 158 -15.81 2.92 -8.18
N GLU A 159 -16.56 2.87 -7.09
CA GLU A 159 -17.94 3.33 -7.03
C GLU A 159 -18.02 4.81 -6.62
N VAL A 160 -19.08 5.50 -7.05
CA VAL A 160 -19.28 6.91 -6.69
C VAL A 160 -20.13 7.02 -5.43
N ALA A 161 -19.58 7.63 -4.38
CA ALA A 161 -20.30 7.93 -3.15
C ALA A 161 -20.84 9.37 -3.16
N THR A 162 -21.95 9.62 -2.44
CA THR A 162 -22.52 10.96 -2.28
C THR A 162 -21.49 11.97 -1.78
N SER A 163 -20.71 11.59 -0.77
CA SER A 163 -19.56 12.37 -0.31
C SER A 163 -18.65 11.54 0.60
N MET A 164 -17.41 11.99 0.76
CA MET A 164 -16.52 11.44 1.79
C MET A 164 -17.16 11.56 3.17
N LEU A 165 -17.78 12.71 3.50
CA LEU A 165 -18.37 12.93 4.81
C LEU A 165 -19.45 11.90 5.15
N THR A 166 -20.38 11.66 4.22
CA THR A 166 -21.47 10.69 4.43
C THR A 166 -20.97 9.26 4.45
N THR A 167 -19.96 8.93 3.64
CA THR A 167 -19.33 7.60 3.67
C THR A 167 -18.66 7.34 5.02
N MET A 168 -17.82 8.25 5.50
CA MET A 168 -17.14 8.11 6.78
C MET A 168 -18.12 7.95 7.94
N THR A 169 -19.12 8.83 8.04
CA THR A 169 -20.11 8.76 9.13
C THR A 169 -20.94 7.48 9.07
N THR A 170 -21.38 7.07 7.86
CA THR A 170 -22.17 5.85 7.69
C THR A 170 -21.39 4.61 8.14
N TYR A 171 -20.13 4.49 7.74
CA TYR A 171 -19.33 3.31 8.12
C TYR A 171 -18.93 3.33 9.60
N GLN A 172 -18.64 4.50 10.19
CA GLN A 172 -18.42 4.59 11.63
C GLN A 172 -19.64 4.14 12.42
N LEU A 173 -20.86 4.54 12.02
CA LEU A 173 -22.10 4.07 12.65
C LEU A 173 -22.34 2.55 12.46
N LYS A 174 -21.72 1.94 11.43
CA LYS A 174 -21.69 0.48 11.22
C LYS A 174 -20.58 -0.22 12.02
N GLY A 175 -19.87 0.48 12.91
CA GLY A 175 -18.83 -0.07 13.77
C GLY A 175 -17.45 -0.13 13.12
N TYR A 176 -17.19 0.65 12.06
CA TYR A 176 -15.86 0.74 11.45
C TYR A 176 -14.98 1.76 12.19
N ALA A 177 -13.75 1.39 12.49
CA ALA A 177 -12.72 2.32 12.94
C ALA A 177 -12.32 3.27 11.79
N ALA A 178 -12.16 4.56 12.07
CA ALA A 178 -11.80 5.55 11.06
C ALA A 178 -10.30 5.82 11.04
N LEU A 179 -9.71 5.75 9.85
CA LEU A 179 -8.34 6.18 9.59
C LEU A 179 -8.33 7.27 8.51
N LYS A 180 -7.20 7.95 8.38
CA LYS A 180 -6.96 8.98 7.36
C LYS A 180 -5.55 8.85 6.78
N PHE A 181 -5.44 8.90 5.43
CA PHE A 181 -4.18 8.88 4.68
C PHE A 181 -4.03 10.07 3.75
#